data_88bd058696430bcf021394114ac5ab87
#
_entry.id   88bd058696430bcf021394114ac5ab87
#
_cell.length_a   1.000
_cell.length_b   1.000
_cell.length_c   1.000
_cell.angle_alpha   90.00
_cell.angle_beta   90.00
_cell.angle_gamma   90.00
#
_symmetry.space_group_name_H-M   'P 1'
#
loop_
_entity.id
_entity.type
_entity.pdbx_description
1 polymer ?
#
loop_
_entity_poly.entity_id
_entity_poly.type
_entity_poly.pdbx_seq_one_letter_code
_entity_poly.pdbx_strand_id
1 'polypeptide(L)'
;MADSNITRNAMAAAMKALMKEKKLSKISISDICGACGMNRNSFYYHFKDKYDLINWIFYTEFVSNIHLEEYKDALQLLEDICDYLYQERDFYRVALKMEGQNSFQEYFSEVMDPYLKYLADQIMGAGKEEAFFLRFFGDAFLMAIIRWVMDENIMQPREFVRQLDETISLWAKKILEVKQKKAADSSVL
;
A
#
# COMPACT_ATOMS: atom_id res chain seq x y z
N MET A 1 -22.15 -13.03 14.03
CA MET A 1 -21.16 -12.11 13.39
C MET A 1 -20.10 -11.61 14.39
N ALA A 2 -20.41 -11.27 15.63
CA ALA A 2 -19.42 -10.83 16.63
C ALA A 2 -18.30 -11.85 16.89
N ASP A 3 -18.60 -13.14 17.07
CA ASP A 3 -17.62 -14.19 17.34
C ASP A 3 -16.61 -14.39 16.20
N SER A 4 -17.03 -14.22 14.95
CA SER A 4 -16.16 -14.34 13.77
C SER A 4 -15.06 -13.26 13.75
N ASN A 5 -15.38 -12.02 14.13
CA ASN A 5 -14.39 -10.94 14.17
C ASN A 5 -13.46 -11.06 15.37
N ILE A 6 -13.94 -11.52 16.51
CA ILE A 6 -13.09 -11.79 17.69
C ILE A 6 -12.02 -12.83 17.33
N THR A 7 -12.42 -13.91 16.67
CA THR A 7 -11.52 -14.99 16.25
C THR A 7 -10.48 -14.49 15.25
N ARG A 8 -10.89 -13.72 14.21
CA ARG A 8 -9.96 -13.13 13.23
C ARG A 8 -8.96 -12.18 13.89
N ASN A 9 -9.43 -11.30 14.77
CA ASN A 9 -8.57 -10.35 15.50
C ASN A 9 -7.57 -11.07 16.41
N ALA A 10 -7.97 -12.17 17.07
CA ALA A 10 -7.05 -12.98 17.87
C ALA A 10 -5.94 -13.61 17.01
N MET A 11 -6.29 -14.14 15.82
CA MET A 11 -5.31 -14.67 14.87
C MET A 11 -4.39 -13.58 14.32
N ALA A 12 -4.91 -12.38 14.05
CA ALA A 12 -4.13 -11.23 13.60
C ALA A 12 -3.10 -10.78 14.65
N ALA A 13 -3.53 -10.66 15.90
CA ALA A 13 -2.64 -10.34 17.02
C ALA A 13 -1.54 -11.39 17.21
N ALA A 14 -1.91 -12.68 17.12
CA ALA A 14 -0.95 -13.79 17.18
C ALA A 14 0.07 -13.72 16.04
N MET A 15 -0.39 -13.44 14.81
CA MET A 15 0.48 -13.31 13.64
C MET A 15 1.46 -12.15 13.80
N LYS A 16 0.99 -10.96 14.19
CA LYS A 16 1.86 -9.79 14.46
C LYS A 16 2.89 -10.08 15.55
N ALA A 17 2.53 -10.77 16.63
CA ALA A 17 3.45 -11.16 17.69
C ALA A 17 4.53 -12.14 17.17
N LEU A 18 4.12 -13.18 16.44
CA LEU A 18 5.05 -14.17 15.89
C LEU A 18 6.02 -13.58 14.86
N MET A 19 5.57 -12.60 14.06
CA MET A 19 6.43 -11.92 13.08
C MET A 19 7.54 -11.06 13.71
N LYS A 20 7.40 -10.67 14.98
CA LYS A 20 8.47 -10.01 15.75
C LYS A 20 9.57 -10.99 16.18
N GLU A 21 9.23 -12.27 16.36
CA GLU A 21 10.13 -13.29 16.91
C GLU A 21 10.73 -14.23 15.86
N LYS A 22 9.99 -14.47 14.77
CA LYS A 22 10.32 -15.47 13.75
C LYS A 22 10.25 -14.91 12.35
N LYS A 23 11.10 -15.42 11.45
CA LYS A 23 10.94 -15.17 10.01
C LYS A 23 9.60 -15.70 9.54
N LEU A 24 8.89 -14.94 8.74
CA LEU A 24 7.56 -15.30 8.21
C LEU A 24 7.53 -16.68 7.53
N SER A 25 8.60 -17.05 6.81
CA SER A 25 8.73 -18.39 6.19
C SER A 25 8.69 -19.54 7.20
N LYS A 26 9.06 -19.29 8.45
CA LYS A 26 9.09 -20.28 9.55
C LYS A 26 7.82 -20.25 10.41
N ILE A 27 6.92 -19.30 10.21
CA ILE A 27 5.63 -19.25 10.91
C ILE A 27 4.66 -20.21 10.20
N SER A 28 4.19 -21.22 10.94
CA SER A 28 3.17 -22.15 10.49
C SER A 28 1.77 -21.74 10.99
N ILE A 29 0.72 -22.29 10.34
CA ILE A 29 -0.65 -22.11 10.83
C ILE A 29 -0.82 -22.68 12.23
N SER A 30 -0.10 -23.75 12.57
CA SER A 30 -0.12 -24.30 13.92
C SER A 30 0.50 -23.36 14.95
N ASP A 31 1.56 -22.60 14.62
CA ASP A 31 2.10 -21.57 15.50
C ASP A 31 1.06 -20.47 15.76
N ILE A 32 0.38 -19.98 14.71
CA ILE A 32 -0.64 -18.95 14.83
C ILE A 32 -1.79 -19.42 15.72
N CYS A 33 -2.33 -20.62 15.43
CA CYS A 33 -3.41 -21.22 16.20
C CYS A 33 -3.03 -21.45 17.67
N GLY A 34 -1.82 -21.96 17.91
CA GLY A 34 -1.30 -22.21 19.27
C GLY A 34 -1.17 -20.91 20.07
N ALA A 35 -0.71 -19.83 19.43
CA ALA A 35 -0.54 -18.53 20.08
C ALA A 35 -1.87 -17.86 20.49
N CYS A 36 -2.98 -18.16 19.78
CA CYS A 36 -4.31 -17.60 20.10
C CYS A 36 -5.30 -18.61 20.70
N GLY A 37 -4.86 -19.82 21.05
CA GLY A 37 -5.72 -20.86 21.64
C GLY A 37 -6.79 -21.43 20.69
N MET A 38 -6.56 -21.31 19.37
CA MET A 38 -7.49 -21.79 18.34
C MET A 38 -6.98 -23.10 17.71
N ASN A 39 -7.86 -23.80 16.98
CA ASN A 39 -7.48 -24.97 16.21
C ASN A 39 -7.32 -24.62 14.70
N ARG A 40 -6.68 -25.54 13.93
CA ARG A 40 -6.45 -25.32 12.49
C ARG A 40 -7.74 -25.25 11.68
N ASN A 41 -8.80 -25.92 12.08
CA ASN A 41 -10.09 -25.85 11.38
C ASN A 41 -10.69 -24.45 11.50
N SER A 42 -10.58 -23.83 12.70
CA SER A 42 -10.98 -22.44 12.91
C SER A 42 -10.18 -21.49 12.03
N PHE A 43 -8.88 -21.73 11.82
CA PHE A 43 -8.08 -20.92 10.92
C PHE A 43 -8.59 -21.01 9.49
N TYR A 44 -8.71 -22.24 8.94
CA TYR A 44 -9.15 -22.47 7.56
C TYR A 44 -10.61 -22.09 7.29
N TYR A 45 -11.41 -21.95 8.32
CA TYR A 45 -12.77 -21.37 8.20
C TYR A 45 -12.72 -19.88 7.85
N HIS A 46 -11.66 -19.16 8.26
CA HIS A 46 -11.53 -17.71 8.08
C HIS A 46 -10.55 -17.30 7.00
N PHE A 47 -9.46 -18.05 6.84
CA PHE A 47 -8.34 -17.69 5.97
C PHE A 47 -7.85 -18.90 5.18
N LYS A 48 -7.51 -18.66 3.90
CA LYS A 48 -6.94 -19.68 3.02
C LYS A 48 -5.54 -20.10 3.49
N ASP A 49 -4.74 -19.13 3.85
CA ASP A 49 -3.36 -19.29 4.32
C ASP A 49 -2.93 -18.10 5.19
N LYS A 50 -1.69 -18.10 5.62
CA LYS A 50 -1.13 -17.02 6.46
C LYS A 50 -0.97 -15.69 5.71
N TYR A 51 -0.93 -15.72 4.38
CA TYR A 51 -0.81 -14.54 3.53
C TYR A 51 -2.15 -13.82 3.41
N ASP A 52 -3.22 -14.60 3.26
CA ASP A 52 -4.59 -14.09 3.31
C ASP A 52 -4.90 -13.40 4.67
N LEU A 53 -4.37 -13.94 5.77
CA LEU A 53 -4.45 -13.28 7.08
C LEU A 53 -3.70 -11.94 7.09
N ILE A 54 -2.49 -11.84 6.50
CA ILE A 54 -1.72 -10.59 6.41
C ILE A 54 -2.48 -9.55 5.57
N ASN A 55 -3.04 -9.95 4.44
CA ASN A 55 -3.85 -9.08 3.58
C ASN A 55 -5.11 -8.59 4.31
N TRP A 56 -5.75 -9.48 5.07
CA TRP A 56 -6.91 -9.13 5.90
C TRP A 56 -6.56 -8.13 7.01
N ILE A 57 -5.37 -8.23 7.64
CA ILE A 57 -4.89 -7.26 8.64
C ILE A 57 -4.82 -5.87 8.01
N PHE A 58 -4.16 -5.73 6.86
CA PHE A 58 -4.06 -4.44 6.18
C PHE A 58 -5.44 -3.88 5.80
N TYR A 59 -6.30 -4.73 5.24
CA TYR A 59 -7.66 -4.30 4.88
C TYR A 59 -8.43 -3.78 6.09
N THR A 60 -8.43 -4.54 7.19
CA THR A 60 -9.26 -4.23 8.36
C THR A 60 -8.72 -3.06 9.18
N GLU A 61 -7.41 -2.98 9.35
CA GLU A 61 -6.80 -1.93 10.18
C GLU A 61 -6.66 -0.60 9.44
N PHE A 62 -6.54 -0.63 8.12
CA PHE A 62 -6.31 0.58 7.32
C PHE A 62 -7.39 0.78 6.25
N VAL A 63 -7.48 -0.09 5.24
CA VAL A 63 -8.27 0.14 4.02
C VAL A 63 -9.75 0.37 4.30
N SER A 64 -10.35 -0.44 5.20
CA SER A 64 -11.77 -0.33 5.54
C SER A 64 -12.15 0.98 6.25
N ASN A 65 -11.15 1.75 6.70
CA ASN A 65 -11.34 3.03 7.38
C ASN A 65 -11.08 4.23 6.45
N ILE A 66 -10.68 3.98 5.18
CA ILE A 66 -10.51 5.04 4.20
C ILE A 66 -11.86 5.40 3.57
N HIS A 67 -12.26 6.65 3.74
CA HIS A 67 -13.44 7.26 3.12
C HIS A 67 -12.96 8.38 2.21
N LEU A 68 -12.88 8.13 0.88
CA LEU A 68 -12.30 9.09 -0.07
C LEU A 68 -12.98 10.45 -0.05
N GLU A 69 -14.27 10.50 0.27
CA GLU A 69 -15.07 11.72 0.40
C GLU A 69 -14.63 12.63 1.57
N GLU A 70 -13.88 12.11 2.52
CA GLU A 70 -13.38 12.86 3.68
C GLU A 70 -12.03 13.53 3.40
N TYR A 71 -11.33 13.10 2.34
CA TYR A 71 -10.04 13.66 1.98
C TYR A 71 -10.17 14.92 1.15
N LYS A 72 -9.46 15.96 1.55
CA LYS A 72 -9.43 17.24 0.84
C LYS A 72 -8.66 17.15 -0.47
N ASP A 73 -7.61 16.37 -0.46
CA ASP A 73 -6.74 16.12 -1.60
C ASP A 73 -6.04 14.76 -1.48
N ALA A 74 -5.41 14.35 -2.56
CA ALA A 74 -4.74 13.06 -2.64
C ALA A 74 -3.44 12.99 -1.81
N LEU A 75 -2.81 14.13 -1.51
CA LEU A 75 -1.59 14.17 -0.68
C LEU A 75 -1.92 13.80 0.76
N GLN A 76 -3.05 14.27 1.29
CA GLN A 76 -3.51 13.88 2.63
C GLN A 76 -3.74 12.37 2.73
N LEU A 77 -4.37 11.75 1.73
CA LEU A 77 -4.54 10.31 1.67
C LEU A 77 -3.18 9.59 1.66
N LEU A 78 -2.23 10.09 0.86
CA LEU A 78 -0.89 9.52 0.79
C LEU A 78 -0.13 9.66 2.11
N GLU A 79 -0.28 10.79 2.82
CA GLU A 79 0.27 10.97 4.17
C GLU A 79 -0.29 9.92 5.13
N ASP A 80 -1.60 9.70 5.16
CA ASP A 80 -2.23 8.71 6.05
C ASP A 80 -1.77 7.27 5.75
N ILE A 81 -1.60 6.92 4.46
CA ILE A 81 -1.03 5.62 4.05
C ILE A 81 0.40 5.48 4.58
N CYS A 82 1.22 6.50 4.38
CA CYS A 82 2.61 6.50 4.83
C CYS A 82 2.71 6.50 6.36
N ASP A 83 1.88 7.26 7.06
CA ASP A 83 1.83 7.28 8.53
C ASP A 83 1.49 5.91 9.09
N TYR A 84 0.48 5.24 8.52
CA TYR A 84 0.10 3.88 8.94
C TYR A 84 1.24 2.87 8.70
N LEU A 85 1.82 2.86 7.49
CA LEU A 85 2.93 1.97 7.17
C LEU A 85 4.16 2.22 8.05
N TYR A 86 4.41 3.49 8.41
CA TYR A 86 5.50 3.88 9.30
C TYR A 86 5.31 3.38 10.73
N GLN A 87 4.09 3.52 11.27
CA GLN A 87 3.76 3.05 12.62
C GLN A 87 3.90 1.53 12.73
N GLU A 88 3.49 0.80 11.70
CA GLU A 88 3.51 -0.66 11.62
C GLU A 88 4.70 -1.20 10.79
N ARG A 89 5.76 -0.40 10.61
CA ARG A 89 6.86 -0.69 9.67
C ARG A 89 7.54 -2.03 9.91
N ASP A 90 7.66 -2.48 11.14
CA ASP A 90 8.33 -3.75 11.45
C ASP A 90 7.53 -4.94 10.91
N PHE A 91 6.20 -4.84 10.93
CA PHE A 91 5.31 -5.82 10.33
C PHE A 91 5.37 -5.75 8.80
N TYR A 92 5.24 -4.55 8.21
CA TYR A 92 5.18 -4.40 6.75
C TYR A 92 6.52 -4.63 6.07
N ARG A 93 7.65 -4.37 6.72
CA ARG A 93 8.97 -4.78 6.21
C ARG A 93 9.08 -6.28 6.00
N VAL A 94 8.45 -7.07 6.84
CA VAL A 94 8.43 -8.53 6.70
C VAL A 94 7.41 -8.95 5.64
N ALA A 95 6.22 -8.35 5.63
CA ALA A 95 5.17 -8.64 4.67
C ALA A 95 5.59 -8.30 3.22
N LEU A 96 6.22 -7.15 3.00
CA LEU A 96 6.70 -6.68 1.70
C LEU A 96 7.88 -7.47 1.12
N LYS A 97 8.59 -8.27 1.93
CA LYS A 97 9.63 -9.20 1.46
C LYS A 97 9.09 -10.50 0.88
N MET A 98 7.78 -10.70 0.95
CA MET A 98 7.16 -11.90 0.43
C MET A 98 7.12 -11.88 -1.09
N GLU A 99 7.66 -12.92 -1.70
CA GLU A 99 7.58 -13.19 -3.14
C GLU A 99 6.59 -14.33 -3.41
N GLY A 100 5.95 -14.32 -4.59
CA GLY A 100 5.06 -15.38 -5.05
C GLY A 100 3.60 -14.96 -5.17
N GLN A 101 2.76 -15.90 -5.63
CA GLN A 101 1.31 -15.69 -5.78
C GLN A 101 0.67 -15.33 -4.44
N ASN A 102 -0.24 -14.35 -4.45
CA ASN A 102 -0.89 -13.75 -3.28
C ASN A 102 0.08 -13.00 -2.35
N SER A 103 1.18 -12.47 -2.89
CA SER A 103 2.10 -11.64 -2.11
C SER A 103 1.39 -10.40 -1.57
N PHE A 104 1.85 -9.88 -0.43
CA PHE A 104 1.33 -8.63 0.08
C PHE A 104 1.56 -7.47 -0.92
N GLN A 105 2.61 -7.51 -1.73
CA GLN A 105 2.87 -6.52 -2.78
C GLN A 105 1.79 -6.51 -3.86
N GLU A 106 1.36 -7.69 -4.35
CA GLU A 106 0.25 -7.80 -5.32
C GLU A 106 -1.04 -7.25 -4.72
N TYR A 107 -1.38 -7.70 -3.50
CA TYR A 107 -2.57 -7.23 -2.81
C TYR A 107 -2.53 -5.72 -2.55
N PHE A 108 -1.38 -5.17 -2.12
CA PHE A 108 -1.20 -3.74 -1.89
C PHE A 108 -1.40 -2.94 -3.18
N SER A 109 -0.84 -3.41 -4.30
CA SER A 109 -1.04 -2.80 -5.62
C SER A 109 -2.51 -2.77 -6.00
N GLU A 110 -3.20 -3.92 -5.94
CA GLU A 110 -4.63 -4.01 -6.27
C GLU A 110 -5.50 -3.07 -5.42
N VAL A 111 -5.22 -3.00 -4.12
CA VAL A 111 -5.93 -2.14 -3.19
C VAL A 111 -5.65 -0.65 -3.46
N MET A 112 -4.44 -0.32 -3.89
CA MET A 112 -4.04 1.07 -4.17
C MET A 112 -4.56 1.59 -5.53
N ASP A 113 -4.91 0.72 -6.48
CA ASP A 113 -5.40 1.12 -7.81
C ASP A 113 -6.55 2.15 -7.78
N PRO A 114 -7.62 2.00 -6.99
CA PRO A 114 -8.70 2.99 -6.92
C PRO A 114 -8.23 4.37 -6.42
N TYR A 115 -7.29 4.38 -5.49
CA TYR A 115 -6.74 5.60 -4.91
C TYR A 115 -5.80 6.31 -5.89
N LEU A 116 -5.01 5.55 -6.64
CA LEU A 116 -4.17 6.07 -7.74
C LEU A 116 -5.03 6.63 -8.86
N LYS A 117 -6.15 5.99 -9.18
CA LYS A 117 -7.12 6.51 -10.13
C LYS A 117 -7.71 7.84 -9.66
N TYR A 118 -8.13 7.93 -8.40
CA TYR A 118 -8.61 9.17 -7.80
C TYR A 118 -7.55 10.29 -7.92
N LEU A 119 -6.29 9.99 -7.62
CA LEU A 119 -5.16 10.92 -7.77
C LEU A 119 -4.97 11.37 -9.23
N ALA A 120 -5.01 10.44 -10.17
CA ALA A 120 -4.87 10.74 -11.60
C ALA A 120 -6.00 11.64 -12.12
N ASP A 121 -7.24 11.36 -11.74
CA ASP A 121 -8.41 12.17 -12.12
C ASP A 121 -8.30 13.62 -11.61
N GLN A 122 -7.74 13.82 -10.43
CA GLN A 122 -7.50 15.15 -9.87
C GLN A 122 -6.41 15.93 -10.63
N ILE A 123 -5.38 15.24 -11.13
CA ILE A 123 -4.22 15.89 -11.77
C ILE A 123 -4.42 16.08 -13.27
N MET A 124 -4.99 15.11 -13.96
CA MET A 124 -4.98 15.06 -15.43
C MET A 124 -6.35 15.21 -16.10
N GLY A 125 -7.44 15.05 -15.37
CA GLY A 125 -8.77 14.90 -15.95
C GLY A 125 -8.92 13.57 -16.69
N ALA A 126 -10.15 13.08 -16.85
CA ALA A 126 -10.46 11.82 -17.52
C ALA A 126 -10.00 11.81 -19.00
N GLY A 127 -9.08 10.91 -19.37
CA GLY A 127 -8.53 10.82 -20.74
C GLY A 127 -8.22 9.40 -21.21
N LYS A 128 -8.00 9.23 -22.52
CA LYS A 128 -7.75 7.92 -23.15
C LYS A 128 -6.41 7.23 -22.82
N GLU A 129 -5.45 7.95 -22.25
CA GLU A 129 -4.13 7.43 -21.86
C GLU A 129 -4.06 6.98 -20.39
N GLU A 130 -5.20 7.00 -19.73
CA GLU A 130 -5.33 6.74 -18.28
C GLU A 130 -4.75 5.39 -17.85
N ALA A 131 -5.02 4.31 -18.61
CA ALA A 131 -4.58 2.97 -18.21
C ALA A 131 -3.04 2.80 -18.20
N PHE A 132 -2.33 3.38 -19.17
CA PHE A 132 -0.87 3.35 -19.20
C PHE A 132 -0.28 4.24 -18.09
N PHE A 133 -0.85 5.42 -17.91
CA PHE A 133 -0.45 6.36 -16.86
C PHE A 133 -0.61 5.73 -15.48
N LEU A 134 -1.78 5.16 -15.18
CA LEU A 134 -2.07 4.52 -13.90
C LEU A 134 -1.10 3.37 -13.62
N ARG A 135 -0.84 2.51 -14.62
CA ARG A 135 0.11 1.43 -14.47
C ARG A 135 1.52 1.94 -14.21
N PHE A 136 2.02 2.86 -15.04
CA PHE A 136 3.39 3.38 -14.92
C PHE A 136 3.63 4.11 -13.61
N PHE A 137 2.74 5.03 -13.25
CA PHE A 137 2.88 5.78 -12.01
C PHE A 137 2.51 4.94 -10.79
N GLY A 138 1.53 4.04 -10.90
CA GLY A 138 1.18 3.09 -9.84
C GLY A 138 2.36 2.22 -9.45
N ASP A 139 3.04 1.60 -10.41
CA ASP A 139 4.24 0.80 -10.18
C ASP A 139 5.37 1.66 -9.57
N ALA A 140 5.55 2.89 -10.06
CA ALA A 140 6.56 3.81 -9.54
C ALA A 140 6.27 4.21 -8.07
N PHE A 141 5.03 4.55 -7.74
CA PHE A 141 4.60 4.88 -6.38
C PHE A 141 4.73 3.70 -5.44
N LEU A 142 4.21 2.54 -5.85
CA LEU A 142 4.33 1.30 -5.07
C LEU A 142 5.79 1.02 -4.74
N MET A 143 6.67 1.07 -5.74
CA MET A 143 8.08 0.80 -5.54
C MET A 143 8.76 1.87 -4.67
N ALA A 144 8.38 3.14 -4.78
CA ALA A 144 8.88 4.20 -3.91
C ALA A 144 8.49 3.97 -2.45
N ILE A 145 7.22 3.62 -2.18
CA ILE A 145 6.73 3.29 -0.83
C ILE A 145 7.44 2.04 -0.27
N ILE A 146 7.57 0.97 -1.08
CA ILE A 146 8.27 -0.24 -0.65
C ILE A 146 9.71 0.07 -0.25
N ARG A 147 10.45 0.81 -1.09
CA ARG A 147 11.83 1.18 -0.82
C ARG A 147 11.96 2.05 0.42
N TRP A 148 11.03 3.00 0.58
CA TRP A 148 10.99 3.85 1.76
C TRP A 148 10.74 3.05 3.05
N VAL A 149 9.73 2.16 3.08
CA VAL A 149 9.45 1.29 4.25
C VAL A 149 10.64 0.37 4.56
N MET A 150 11.35 -0.09 3.51
CA MET A 150 12.49 -1.00 3.64
C MET A 150 13.78 -0.33 4.08
N ASP A 151 13.87 1.01 4.01
CA ASP A 151 15.06 1.76 4.42
C ASP A 151 15.29 1.63 5.95
N GLU A 152 16.51 1.30 6.36
CA GLU A 152 16.87 1.24 7.77
C GLU A 152 16.82 2.62 8.43
N ASN A 153 17.17 3.67 7.68
CA ASN A 153 17.10 5.07 8.08
C ASN A 153 15.83 5.74 7.53
N ILE A 154 14.70 5.09 7.69
CA ILE A 154 13.41 5.53 7.17
C ILE A 154 13.13 7.00 7.56
N MET A 155 12.94 7.87 6.56
CA MET A 155 12.54 9.25 6.82
C MET A 155 11.09 9.34 7.32
N GLN A 156 10.75 10.45 7.99
CA GLN A 156 9.39 10.68 8.45
C GLN A 156 8.39 10.72 7.29
N PRO A 157 7.16 10.21 7.47
CA PRO A 157 6.15 10.13 6.42
C PRO A 157 5.91 11.44 5.68
N ARG A 158 5.71 12.53 6.41
CA ARG A 158 5.50 13.86 5.82
C ARG A 158 6.65 14.33 4.95
N GLU A 159 7.87 14.04 5.33
CA GLU A 159 9.05 14.39 4.54
C GLU A 159 9.12 13.56 3.26
N PHE A 160 8.81 12.27 3.34
CA PHE A 160 8.73 11.40 2.19
C PHE A 160 7.66 11.86 1.19
N VAL A 161 6.45 12.15 1.67
CA VAL A 161 5.34 12.64 0.83
C VAL A 161 5.68 13.99 0.21
N ARG A 162 6.28 14.91 0.98
CA ARG A 162 6.75 16.20 0.45
C ARG A 162 7.75 16.02 -0.70
N GLN A 163 8.73 15.13 -0.56
CA GLN A 163 9.70 14.85 -1.63
C GLN A 163 9.05 14.22 -2.87
N LEU A 164 8.05 13.35 -2.69
CA LEU A 164 7.28 12.81 -3.80
C LEU A 164 6.52 13.92 -4.55
N ASP A 165 5.80 14.77 -3.81
CA ASP A 165 5.04 15.89 -4.40
C ASP A 165 5.94 16.86 -5.15
N GLU A 166 7.05 17.31 -4.55
CA GLU A 166 8.03 18.17 -5.20
C GLU A 166 8.60 17.55 -6.47
N THR A 167 8.90 16.24 -6.45
CA THR A 167 9.42 15.52 -7.61
C THR A 167 8.39 15.48 -8.74
N ILE A 168 7.14 15.14 -8.44
CA ILE A 168 6.05 15.07 -9.43
C ILE A 168 5.78 16.46 -10.01
N SER A 169 5.69 17.49 -9.15
CA SER A 169 5.45 18.87 -9.56
C SER A 169 6.56 19.40 -10.47
N LEU A 170 7.81 19.09 -10.17
CA LEU A 170 8.97 19.44 -11.02
C LEU A 170 8.88 18.77 -12.40
N TRP A 171 8.54 17.49 -12.44
CA TRP A 171 8.38 16.75 -13.68
C TRP A 171 7.23 17.29 -14.53
N ALA A 172 6.08 17.54 -13.92
CA ALA A 172 4.91 18.11 -14.59
C ALA A 172 5.25 19.47 -15.22
N LYS A 173 5.91 20.36 -14.47
CA LYS A 173 6.39 21.66 -14.96
C LYS A 173 7.32 21.51 -16.15
N LYS A 174 8.29 20.60 -16.05
CA LYS A 174 9.26 20.38 -17.13
C LYS A 174 8.62 19.85 -18.42
N ILE A 175 7.66 18.93 -18.30
CA ILE A 175 6.92 18.41 -19.45
C ILE A 175 6.12 19.54 -20.14
N LEU A 176 5.46 20.42 -19.37
CA LEU A 176 4.71 21.55 -19.91
C LEU A 176 5.62 22.54 -20.64
N GLU A 177 6.78 22.89 -20.07
CA GLU A 177 7.77 23.75 -20.73
C GLU A 177 8.25 23.17 -22.09
N VAL A 178 8.53 21.87 -22.13
CA VAL A 178 8.96 21.19 -23.38
C VAL A 178 7.84 21.17 -24.42
N LYS A 179 6.58 20.91 -24.01
CA LYS A 179 5.42 20.95 -24.92
C LYS A 179 5.18 22.34 -25.50
N GLN A 180 5.26 23.38 -24.67
CA GLN A 180 5.09 24.78 -25.11
C GLN A 180 6.19 25.19 -26.10
N LYS A 181 7.44 24.82 -25.83
CA LYS A 181 8.56 25.08 -26.75
C LYS A 181 8.36 24.41 -28.10
N LYS A 182 7.96 23.13 -28.14
CA LYS A 182 7.69 22.42 -29.39
C LYS A 182 6.51 23.04 -30.17
N ALA A 183 5.46 23.48 -29.48
CA ALA A 183 4.33 24.15 -30.14
C ALA A 183 4.74 25.49 -30.75
N ALA A 184 5.59 26.27 -30.06
CA ALA A 184 6.12 27.53 -30.59
C ALA A 184 7.01 27.31 -31.82
N ASP A 185 7.91 26.30 -31.78
CA ASP A 185 8.77 25.96 -32.90
C ASP A 185 7.98 25.46 -34.13
N SER A 186 6.85 24.78 -33.93
CA SER A 186 5.97 24.28 -35.01
C SER A 186 5.05 25.36 -35.62
N SER A 187 4.89 26.50 -34.97
CA SER A 187 4.08 27.64 -35.50
C SER A 187 4.91 28.63 -36.33
N VAL A 188 6.23 28.41 -36.45
CA VAL A 188 7.16 29.27 -37.20
C VAL A 188 7.51 28.66 -38.57
N LEU A 189 7.05 27.43 -38.85
CA LEU A 189 7.17 26.75 -40.16
C LEU A 189 5.87 26.80 -40.95
#